data_ffddca2dcbb9aead8b41468b50940596
#
_entry.id   ffddca2dcbb9aead8b41468b50940596
#
_cell.length_a   1.000
_cell.length_b   1.000
_cell.length_c   1.000
_cell.angle_alpha   90.00
_cell.angle_beta   90.00
_cell.angle_gamma   90.00
#
_symmetry.space_group_name_H-M   'P 1'
#
loop_
_entity.id
_entity.type
_entity.pdbx_description
1 polymer ?
#
loop_
_entity_poly.entity_id
_entity_poly.type
_entity_poly.pdbx_seq_one_letter_code
_entity_poly.pdbx_strand_id
1 'polypeptide(L)'
;IEFSEEMEIEAGKQRDFLLDNTKLKQLVVRNPALWWPNGYGEPNLYTCELTYSVGGKVSDRQLLTFGIREYGYEMVDGILHLKINGEPVYLKGGNWGMSEYMLRCRGEEYDLKVKLHQEMNFNMIRNWIGSVTDDEFYQACDKYGIMVWDDFWLNSNSNLPDDVFAFNMNAVEKIKRLRNHACIAVWCGDNEGYPLPPLNKWLEEDVNVYDGGDRAYHANSHSDGLSGSGPWMNSHPNWYFTKAPYGYGANITRGWGLRTEIGTAVFTTFESFKKFIPEKNWWPRNEMWNKHFFGNSGGNAGPDKYFSTVEYNYGKAKGIEDFCRKAQLVNVEVNKAMYEGFQHHIWDDASGILTW
;
A
#
# COMPACT_ATOMS: atom_id res chain seq x y z
N ILE A 1 2.87 -20.81 -25.41
CA ILE A 1 1.74 -21.73 -25.37
C ILE A 1 0.67 -21.15 -26.26
N GLU A 2 0.17 -21.94 -27.21
CA GLU A 2 -0.89 -21.53 -28.14
C GLU A 2 -1.92 -22.66 -28.20
N PHE A 3 -3.19 -22.30 -28.16
CA PHE A 3 -4.31 -23.22 -28.38
C PHE A 3 -5.52 -22.44 -28.92
N SER A 4 -6.45 -23.15 -29.55
CA SER A 4 -7.70 -22.57 -30.01
C SER A 4 -8.87 -23.55 -29.73
N GLU A 5 -10.03 -23.00 -29.40
CA GLU A 5 -11.26 -23.74 -29.22
C GLU A 5 -12.39 -23.11 -30.05
N GLU A 6 -13.21 -23.94 -30.67
CA GLU A 6 -14.41 -23.51 -31.37
C GLU A 6 -15.59 -23.50 -30.40
N MET A 7 -16.38 -22.42 -30.44
CA MET A 7 -17.51 -22.23 -29.53
C MET A 7 -18.71 -21.72 -30.28
N GLU A 8 -19.88 -22.25 -29.96
CA GLU A 8 -21.15 -21.72 -30.45
C GLU A 8 -21.82 -20.84 -29.42
N ILE A 9 -22.19 -19.62 -29.84
CA ILE A 9 -22.96 -18.68 -29.04
C ILE A 9 -24.20 -18.30 -29.82
N GLU A 10 -25.38 -18.54 -29.25
CA GLU A 10 -26.66 -18.16 -29.85
C GLU A 10 -26.77 -16.63 -29.97
N ALA A 11 -27.43 -16.17 -31.02
CA ALA A 11 -27.62 -14.73 -31.24
C ALA A 11 -28.34 -14.08 -30.04
N GLY A 12 -27.75 -12.95 -29.54
CA GLY A 12 -28.27 -12.22 -28.40
C GLY A 12 -28.07 -12.89 -27.04
N LYS A 13 -27.29 -13.97 -26.97
CA LYS A 13 -26.92 -14.65 -25.72
C LYS A 13 -25.48 -14.34 -25.33
N GLN A 14 -25.24 -14.42 -24.05
CA GLN A 14 -23.89 -14.40 -23.43
C GLN A 14 -23.59 -15.85 -22.97
N ARG A 15 -22.32 -16.20 -23.05
CA ARG A 15 -21.84 -17.49 -22.57
C ARG A 15 -20.46 -17.29 -21.91
N ASP A 16 -20.31 -17.82 -20.70
CA ASP A 16 -19.05 -17.84 -19.98
C ASP A 16 -18.30 -19.13 -20.25
N PHE A 17 -17.02 -19.06 -20.51
CA PHE A 17 -16.12 -20.18 -20.72
C PHE A 17 -15.05 -20.21 -19.65
N LEU A 18 -14.94 -21.32 -18.96
CA LEU A 18 -13.84 -21.61 -18.07
C LEU A 18 -12.86 -22.55 -18.76
N LEU A 19 -11.65 -22.07 -18.97
CA LEU A 19 -10.51 -22.82 -19.49
C LEU A 19 -9.50 -22.99 -18.35
N ASP A 20 -9.40 -24.17 -17.83
CA ASP A 20 -8.48 -24.54 -16.75
C ASP A 20 -7.52 -25.66 -17.19
N ASN A 21 -6.59 -26.04 -16.32
CA ASN A 21 -5.61 -27.08 -16.57
C ASN A 21 -6.20 -28.50 -16.65
N THR A 22 -7.45 -28.70 -16.26
CA THR A 22 -8.12 -29.99 -16.44
C THR A 22 -8.53 -30.20 -17.88
N LYS A 23 -8.93 -29.12 -18.56
CA LYS A 23 -9.28 -29.09 -19.97
C LYS A 23 -8.07 -28.88 -20.88
N LEU A 24 -7.20 -28.00 -20.48
CA LEU A 24 -6.02 -27.54 -21.24
C LEU A 24 -4.73 -27.79 -20.45
N LYS A 25 -4.11 -28.94 -20.65
CA LYS A 25 -2.83 -29.30 -20.00
C LYS A 25 -1.71 -28.30 -20.29
N GLN A 26 -1.82 -27.56 -21.38
CA GLN A 26 -0.90 -26.50 -21.78
C GLN A 26 -0.87 -25.33 -20.79
N LEU A 27 -1.91 -25.14 -19.97
CA LEU A 27 -1.93 -24.14 -18.91
C LEU A 27 -1.03 -24.50 -17.71
N VAL A 28 -0.49 -25.75 -17.67
CA VAL A 28 0.49 -26.12 -16.67
C VAL A 28 1.89 -25.70 -17.14
N VAL A 29 2.40 -24.61 -16.59
CA VAL A 29 3.77 -24.17 -16.86
C VAL A 29 4.73 -24.88 -15.91
N ARG A 30 5.68 -25.63 -16.47
CA ARG A 30 6.72 -26.30 -15.66
C ARG A 30 7.92 -25.39 -15.45
N ASN A 31 8.40 -25.31 -14.20
CA ASN A 31 9.50 -24.44 -13.80
C ASN A 31 9.31 -22.98 -14.28
N PRO A 32 8.20 -22.32 -13.87
CA PRO A 32 7.96 -20.96 -14.28
C PRO A 32 9.00 -20.00 -13.71
N ALA A 33 9.28 -18.92 -14.44
CA ALA A 33 9.94 -17.77 -13.86
C ALA A 33 8.92 -17.07 -12.94
N LEU A 34 9.14 -17.18 -11.62
CA LEU A 34 8.20 -16.63 -10.63
C LEU A 34 8.31 -15.11 -10.55
N TRP A 35 7.19 -14.48 -10.22
CA TRP A 35 7.17 -13.07 -9.83
C TRP A 35 7.62 -12.95 -8.37
N TRP A 36 8.54 -12.02 -8.11
CA TRP A 36 9.07 -11.75 -6.79
C TRP A 36 8.95 -10.26 -6.44
N PRO A 37 8.74 -9.92 -5.17
CA PRO A 37 8.81 -8.54 -4.73
C PRO A 37 10.25 -8.04 -4.69
N ASN A 38 10.39 -6.72 -4.76
CA ASN A 38 11.68 -6.05 -4.70
C ASN A 38 12.53 -6.50 -3.51
N GLY A 39 13.77 -6.87 -3.78
CA GLY A 39 14.74 -7.40 -2.80
C GLY A 39 14.67 -8.91 -2.57
N TYR A 40 13.76 -9.64 -3.25
CA TYR A 40 13.61 -11.11 -3.12
C TYR A 40 13.84 -11.85 -4.44
N GLY A 41 13.83 -11.17 -5.55
CA GLY A 41 14.06 -11.73 -6.88
C GLY A 41 13.55 -10.82 -7.98
N GLU A 42 13.44 -11.36 -9.20
CA GLU A 42 12.98 -10.63 -10.36
C GLU A 42 11.43 -10.65 -10.45
N PRO A 43 10.78 -9.53 -10.73
CA PRO A 43 9.34 -9.46 -10.91
C PRO A 43 8.92 -9.95 -12.31
N ASN A 44 9.13 -11.25 -12.57
CA ASN A 44 8.86 -11.82 -13.89
C ASN A 44 7.38 -11.78 -14.24
N LEU A 45 7.08 -11.29 -15.43
CA LEU A 45 5.71 -11.18 -15.95
C LEU A 45 5.56 -11.99 -17.24
N TYR A 46 4.38 -12.53 -17.41
CA TYR A 46 3.94 -13.23 -18.61
C TYR A 46 2.87 -12.42 -19.32
N THR A 47 2.74 -12.62 -20.62
CA THR A 47 1.69 -12.02 -21.42
C THR A 47 0.75 -13.10 -21.91
N CYS A 48 -0.53 -12.91 -21.72
CA CYS A 48 -1.61 -13.71 -22.30
C CYS A 48 -2.34 -12.87 -23.34
N GLU A 49 -2.39 -13.38 -24.58
CA GLU A 49 -3.18 -12.82 -25.65
C GLU A 49 -4.42 -13.65 -25.89
N LEU A 50 -5.58 -13.06 -25.76
CA LEU A 50 -6.88 -13.66 -26.07
C LEU A 50 -7.40 -13.06 -27.38
N THR A 51 -7.64 -13.90 -28.37
CA THR A 51 -8.18 -13.47 -29.65
C THR A 51 -9.52 -14.18 -29.90
N TYR A 52 -10.55 -13.40 -30.14
CA TYR A 52 -11.86 -13.91 -30.55
C TYR A 52 -12.07 -13.67 -32.05
N SER A 53 -12.41 -14.75 -32.76
CA SER A 53 -12.61 -14.69 -34.23
C SER A 53 -13.99 -15.23 -34.61
N VAL A 54 -14.60 -14.58 -35.59
CA VAL A 54 -15.88 -15.01 -36.19
C VAL A 54 -15.70 -15.13 -37.70
N GLY A 55 -16.04 -16.31 -38.26
CA GLY A 55 -15.88 -16.56 -39.68
C GLY A 55 -14.46 -16.34 -40.21
N GLY A 56 -13.43 -16.67 -39.39
CA GLY A 56 -12.03 -16.53 -39.77
C GLY A 56 -11.47 -15.10 -39.67
N LYS A 57 -12.26 -14.15 -39.16
CA LYS A 57 -11.82 -12.75 -38.93
C LYS A 57 -11.77 -12.45 -37.45
N VAL A 58 -10.69 -11.82 -36.99
CA VAL A 58 -10.57 -11.33 -35.61
C VAL A 58 -11.67 -10.31 -35.35
N SER A 59 -12.49 -10.57 -34.34
CA SER A 59 -13.57 -9.72 -33.87
C SER A 59 -13.16 -8.92 -32.63
N ASP A 60 -12.37 -9.53 -31.74
CA ASP A 60 -11.85 -8.88 -30.53
C ASP A 60 -10.48 -9.46 -30.15
N ARG A 61 -9.70 -8.66 -29.44
CA ARG A 61 -8.38 -9.05 -28.94
C ARG A 61 -8.11 -8.39 -27.62
N GLN A 62 -7.73 -9.17 -26.61
CA GLN A 62 -7.30 -8.69 -25.31
C GLN A 62 -5.90 -9.16 -24.99
N LEU A 63 -5.11 -8.25 -24.42
CA LEU A 63 -3.76 -8.52 -23.96
C LEU A 63 -3.74 -8.35 -22.44
N LEU A 64 -3.36 -9.40 -21.72
CA LEU A 64 -3.28 -9.43 -20.27
C LEU A 64 -1.83 -9.72 -19.86
N THR A 65 -1.38 -9.01 -18.85
CA THR A 65 -0.08 -9.28 -18.20
C THR A 65 -0.35 -9.86 -16.81
N PHE A 66 0.40 -10.88 -16.43
CA PHE A 66 0.26 -11.53 -15.12
C PHE A 66 1.60 -12.09 -14.65
N GLY A 67 1.76 -12.24 -13.33
CA GLY A 67 2.89 -12.93 -12.72
C GLY A 67 2.47 -14.25 -12.09
N ILE A 68 3.35 -15.25 -12.15
CA ILE A 68 3.13 -16.53 -11.48
C ILE A 68 3.79 -16.44 -10.11
N ARG A 69 3.00 -16.54 -9.06
CA ARG A 69 3.43 -16.48 -7.66
C ARG A 69 2.41 -17.16 -6.75
N GLU A 70 2.79 -17.43 -5.53
CA GLU A 70 1.94 -17.93 -4.45
C GLU A 70 2.13 -17.06 -3.21
N TYR A 71 1.03 -16.50 -2.68
CA TYR A 71 1.04 -15.81 -1.39
C TYR A 71 0.70 -16.79 -0.27
N GLY A 72 1.36 -16.64 0.87
CA GLY A 72 1.07 -17.36 2.10
C GLY A 72 0.93 -16.40 3.28
N TYR A 73 0.11 -16.76 4.24
CA TYR A 73 -0.17 -15.94 5.43
C TYR A 73 -0.10 -16.82 6.66
N GLU A 74 0.67 -16.38 7.65
CA GLU A 74 0.89 -17.15 8.86
C GLU A 74 0.81 -16.23 10.08
N MET A 75 0.15 -16.70 11.12
CA MET A 75 0.15 -16.02 12.42
C MET A 75 1.24 -16.64 13.30
N VAL A 76 2.28 -15.88 13.58
CA VAL A 76 3.39 -16.29 14.46
C VAL A 76 3.35 -15.41 15.71
N ASP A 77 3.12 -16.01 16.87
CA ASP A 77 2.99 -15.31 18.15
C ASP A 77 2.01 -14.12 18.12
N GLY A 78 0.92 -14.27 17.34
CA GLY A 78 -0.10 -13.25 17.19
C GLY A 78 0.26 -12.13 16.21
N ILE A 79 1.32 -12.27 15.43
CA ILE A 79 1.74 -11.32 14.39
C ILE A 79 1.53 -11.95 13.02
N LEU A 80 0.95 -11.19 12.10
CA LEU A 80 0.77 -11.59 10.72
C LEU A 80 2.11 -11.54 9.97
N HIS A 81 2.48 -12.67 9.38
CA HIS A 81 3.62 -12.81 8.49
C HIS A 81 3.14 -13.15 7.08
N LEU A 82 3.70 -12.48 6.09
CA LEU A 82 3.49 -12.79 4.69
C LEU A 82 4.63 -13.66 4.16
N LYS A 83 4.26 -14.62 3.31
CA LYS A 83 5.18 -15.41 2.50
C LYS A 83 4.86 -15.22 1.03
N ILE A 84 5.86 -15.33 0.19
CA ILE A 84 5.68 -15.42 -1.26
C ILE A 84 6.53 -16.54 -1.81
N ASN A 85 5.95 -17.39 -2.63
CA ASN A 85 6.63 -18.55 -3.22
C ASN A 85 7.32 -19.45 -2.16
N GLY A 86 6.74 -19.53 -0.96
CA GLY A 86 7.26 -20.28 0.18
C GLY A 86 8.24 -19.52 1.08
N GLU A 87 8.77 -18.37 0.65
CA GLU A 87 9.75 -17.60 1.40
C GLU A 87 9.10 -16.51 2.26
N PRO A 88 9.49 -16.31 3.51
CA PRO A 88 8.98 -15.23 4.34
C PRO A 88 9.47 -13.87 3.83
N VAL A 89 8.57 -12.87 3.83
CA VAL A 89 8.87 -11.53 3.37
C VAL A 89 8.73 -10.53 4.50
N TYR A 90 9.81 -9.80 4.79
CA TYR A 90 9.74 -8.65 5.68
C TYR A 90 9.22 -7.43 4.89
N LEU A 91 8.09 -6.87 5.32
CA LEU A 91 7.43 -5.79 4.61
C LEU A 91 8.08 -4.44 4.92
N LYS A 92 8.45 -3.73 3.88
CA LYS A 92 9.01 -2.36 3.96
C LYS A 92 8.31 -1.47 2.96
N GLY A 93 7.73 -0.38 3.44
CA GLY A 93 7.05 0.50 2.52
C GLY A 93 6.32 1.64 3.20
N GLY A 94 5.26 2.08 2.56
CA GLY A 94 4.46 3.19 3.05
C GLY A 94 3.04 3.16 2.54
N ASN A 95 2.26 4.09 3.06
CA ASN A 95 0.90 4.33 2.62
C ASN A 95 0.89 5.28 1.42
N TRP A 96 -0.06 5.10 0.54
CA TRP A 96 -0.25 5.93 -0.64
C TRP A 96 -1.60 6.62 -0.57
N GLY A 97 -1.59 7.94 -0.48
CA GLY A 97 -2.76 8.80 -0.50
C GLY A 97 -2.92 9.60 -1.80
N MET A 98 -2.29 9.18 -2.90
CA MET A 98 -2.26 9.84 -4.20
C MET A 98 -1.44 11.14 -4.24
N SER A 99 -1.35 11.74 -5.43
CA SER A 99 -0.76 13.05 -5.63
C SER A 99 -1.72 14.13 -5.11
N GLU A 100 -1.23 15.04 -4.27
CA GLU A 100 -2.08 15.99 -3.54
C GLU A 100 -2.83 16.97 -4.45
N TYR A 101 -2.15 17.51 -5.46
CA TYR A 101 -2.74 18.56 -6.28
C TYR A 101 -3.76 18.00 -7.27
N MET A 102 -5.04 18.17 -6.95
CA MET A 102 -6.20 17.73 -7.73
C MET A 102 -6.17 16.24 -8.09
N LEU A 103 -5.55 15.42 -7.26
CA LEU A 103 -5.43 13.97 -7.43
C LEU A 103 -4.82 13.58 -8.80
N ARG A 104 -3.94 14.41 -9.33
CA ARG A 104 -3.27 14.16 -10.60
C ARG A 104 -2.15 13.15 -10.42
N CYS A 105 -2.45 11.93 -10.77
CA CYS A 105 -1.44 10.89 -10.92
C CYS A 105 -1.97 9.94 -11.98
N ARG A 106 -1.34 9.92 -13.17
CA ARG A 106 -1.77 9.09 -14.28
C ARG A 106 -0.57 8.68 -15.13
N GLY A 107 -0.69 7.54 -15.81
CA GLY A 107 0.29 7.08 -16.79
C GLY A 107 1.72 7.07 -16.25
N GLU A 108 2.60 7.84 -16.87
CA GLU A 108 4.03 7.91 -16.54
C GLU A 108 4.32 8.39 -15.10
N GLU A 109 3.42 9.13 -14.47
CA GLU A 109 3.63 9.52 -13.07
C GLU A 109 3.57 8.33 -12.12
N TYR A 110 2.71 7.35 -12.38
CA TYR A 110 2.67 6.11 -11.60
C TYR A 110 3.97 5.32 -11.79
N ASP A 111 4.42 5.17 -13.02
CA ASP A 111 5.66 4.45 -13.33
C ASP A 111 6.86 5.06 -12.58
N LEU A 112 7.01 6.39 -12.66
CA LEU A 112 8.08 7.10 -11.95
C LEU A 112 7.99 6.93 -10.44
N LYS A 113 6.81 7.14 -9.85
CA LYS A 113 6.64 7.11 -8.39
C LYS A 113 6.86 5.71 -7.82
N VAL A 114 6.31 4.68 -8.46
CA VAL A 114 6.51 3.29 -8.03
C VAL A 114 7.97 2.87 -8.22
N LYS A 115 8.62 3.30 -9.30
CA LYS A 115 10.07 3.10 -9.49
C LYS A 115 10.88 3.72 -8.35
N LEU A 116 10.55 4.92 -7.90
CA LEU A 116 11.22 5.54 -6.76
C LEU A 116 11.04 4.74 -5.46
N HIS A 117 9.89 4.08 -5.25
CA HIS A 117 9.71 3.16 -4.12
C HIS A 117 10.66 1.96 -4.23
N GLN A 118 10.80 1.38 -5.42
CA GLN A 118 11.76 0.31 -5.67
C GLN A 118 13.20 0.76 -5.38
N GLU A 119 13.60 1.92 -5.87
CA GLU A 119 14.94 2.48 -5.65
C GLU A 119 15.23 2.79 -4.16
N MET A 120 14.20 3.07 -3.36
CA MET A 120 14.29 3.19 -1.91
C MET A 120 14.32 1.83 -1.19
N ASN A 121 14.38 0.72 -1.90
CA ASN A 121 14.31 -0.64 -1.36
C ASN A 121 12.99 -0.96 -0.64
N PHE A 122 11.91 -0.31 -0.99
CA PHE A 122 10.57 -0.69 -0.57
C PHE A 122 10.09 -1.88 -1.38
N ASN A 123 9.23 -2.69 -0.77
CA ASN A 123 8.61 -3.85 -1.41
C ASN A 123 7.08 -3.87 -1.27
N MET A 124 6.48 -2.88 -0.58
CA MET A 124 5.05 -2.78 -0.43
C MET A 124 4.57 -1.33 -0.42
N ILE A 125 3.42 -1.10 -1.04
CA ILE A 125 2.61 0.11 -0.89
C ILE A 125 1.26 -0.30 -0.34
N ARG A 126 0.79 0.37 0.72
CA ARG A 126 -0.61 0.29 1.11
C ARG A 126 -1.38 1.36 0.35
N ASN A 127 -2.32 0.93 -0.47
CA ASN A 127 -3.29 1.78 -1.13
C ASN A 127 -4.37 2.20 -0.11
N TRP A 128 -4.01 3.20 0.71
CA TRP A 128 -4.82 3.67 1.84
C TRP A 128 -6.23 4.06 1.37
N ILE A 129 -7.23 3.51 2.08
CA ILE A 129 -8.67 3.64 1.77
C ILE A 129 -9.02 3.36 0.30
N GLY A 130 -8.21 2.58 -0.43
CA GLY A 130 -8.46 2.29 -1.84
C GLY A 130 -8.47 3.53 -2.75
N SER A 131 -7.69 4.56 -2.40
CA SER A 131 -7.71 5.86 -3.08
C SER A 131 -7.28 5.79 -4.54
N VAL A 132 -6.50 4.79 -4.92
CA VAL A 132 -6.08 4.54 -6.31
C VAL A 132 -6.81 3.32 -6.86
N THR A 133 -7.37 3.48 -8.07
CA THR A 133 -8.00 2.39 -8.82
C THR A 133 -7.57 2.37 -10.28
N ASP A 134 -6.59 3.17 -10.66
CA ASP A 134 -6.07 3.25 -12.03
C ASP A 134 -5.17 2.04 -12.33
N ASP A 135 -5.40 1.40 -13.47
CA ASP A 135 -4.67 0.19 -13.87
C ASP A 135 -3.16 0.42 -13.99
N GLU A 136 -2.74 1.62 -14.39
CA GLU A 136 -1.33 2.01 -14.53
C GLU A 136 -0.58 1.94 -13.20
N PHE A 137 -1.24 2.19 -12.06
CA PHE A 137 -0.65 2.01 -10.74
C PHE A 137 -0.28 0.54 -10.49
N TYR A 138 -1.22 -0.37 -10.70
CA TYR A 138 -0.99 -1.81 -10.49
C TYR A 138 -0.01 -2.39 -11.50
N GLN A 139 -0.06 -1.94 -12.75
CA GLN A 139 0.92 -2.32 -13.78
C GLN A 139 2.34 -1.89 -13.39
N ALA A 140 2.50 -0.68 -12.86
CA ALA A 140 3.79 -0.23 -12.34
C ALA A 140 4.24 -1.06 -11.13
N CYS A 141 3.34 -1.38 -10.21
CA CYS A 141 3.64 -2.24 -9.07
C CYS A 141 4.05 -3.65 -9.50
N ASP A 142 3.35 -4.25 -10.46
CA ASP A 142 3.74 -5.53 -11.06
C ASP A 142 5.14 -5.48 -11.67
N LYS A 143 5.42 -4.44 -12.44
CA LYS A 143 6.70 -4.22 -13.16
C LYS A 143 7.89 -4.06 -12.22
N TYR A 144 7.72 -3.34 -11.12
CA TYR A 144 8.80 -3.00 -10.21
C TYR A 144 8.88 -3.89 -8.97
N GLY A 145 8.03 -4.91 -8.86
CA GLY A 145 8.02 -5.81 -7.72
C GLY A 145 7.54 -5.14 -6.43
N ILE A 146 6.61 -4.23 -6.50
CA ILE A 146 6.03 -3.57 -5.33
C ILE A 146 4.70 -4.24 -5.00
N MET A 147 4.63 -4.95 -3.89
CA MET A 147 3.37 -5.52 -3.40
C MET A 147 2.37 -4.43 -3.02
N VAL A 148 1.10 -4.73 -3.13
CA VAL A 148 0.01 -3.82 -2.77
C VAL A 148 -0.84 -4.43 -1.65
N TRP A 149 -0.97 -3.73 -0.56
CA TRP A 149 -2.02 -3.89 0.43
C TRP A 149 -3.18 -2.98 0.00
N ASP A 150 -4.28 -3.53 -0.46
CA ASP A 150 -5.34 -2.77 -1.14
C ASP A 150 -6.59 -2.66 -0.27
N ASP A 151 -6.84 -1.47 0.29
CA ASP A 151 -8.04 -1.22 1.07
C ASP A 151 -9.28 -1.08 0.18
N PHE A 152 -10.43 -1.51 0.70
CA PHE A 152 -11.72 -1.02 0.21
C PHE A 152 -11.98 0.40 0.76
N TRP A 153 -12.98 1.11 0.21
CA TRP A 153 -13.19 2.56 0.41
C TRP A 153 -13.83 2.92 1.76
N LEU A 154 -13.40 2.27 2.85
CA LEU A 154 -13.91 2.51 4.20
C LEU A 154 -12.83 3.09 5.10
N ASN A 155 -13.25 3.93 6.04
CA ASN A 155 -12.37 4.57 7.01
C ASN A 155 -12.98 4.49 8.41
N SER A 156 -12.15 4.50 9.42
CA SER A 156 -12.49 4.36 10.85
C SER A 156 -13.78 5.07 11.23
N ASN A 157 -14.65 4.37 11.93
CA ASN A 157 -15.96 4.87 12.35
C ASN A 157 -16.92 5.23 11.21
N SER A 158 -16.67 4.75 10.01
CA SER A 158 -17.60 4.89 8.91
C SER A 158 -18.91 4.18 9.22
N ASN A 159 -20.03 4.86 8.96
CA ASN A 159 -21.31 4.19 8.84
C ASN A 159 -21.31 3.28 7.60
N LEU A 160 -22.29 2.39 7.52
CA LEU A 160 -22.57 1.72 6.25
C LEU A 160 -22.79 2.77 5.15
N PRO A 161 -22.29 2.50 3.92
CA PRO A 161 -22.66 3.31 2.76
C PRO A 161 -24.18 3.42 2.61
N ASP A 162 -24.68 4.55 2.10
CA ASP A 162 -26.12 4.75 1.89
C ASP A 162 -26.73 3.66 1.00
N ASP A 163 -25.99 3.20 0.00
CA ASP A 163 -26.34 2.05 -0.82
C ASP A 163 -25.27 0.95 -0.67
N VAL A 164 -25.51 0.06 0.28
CA VAL A 164 -24.61 -1.06 0.60
C VAL A 164 -24.49 -2.03 -0.57
N PHE A 165 -25.57 -2.23 -1.35
CA PHE A 165 -25.51 -3.12 -2.51
C PHE A 165 -24.66 -2.53 -3.63
N ALA A 166 -24.85 -1.27 -3.95
CA ALA A 166 -24.02 -0.59 -4.95
C ALA A 166 -22.54 -0.57 -4.53
N PHE A 167 -22.25 -0.36 -3.25
CA PHE A 167 -20.89 -0.47 -2.72
C PHE A 167 -20.31 -1.86 -2.94
N ASN A 168 -21.06 -2.90 -2.57
CA ASN A 168 -20.61 -4.29 -2.72
C ASN A 168 -20.40 -4.67 -4.19
N MET A 169 -21.30 -4.26 -5.08
CA MET A 169 -21.13 -4.47 -6.53
C MET A 169 -19.87 -3.80 -7.07
N ASN A 170 -19.55 -2.60 -6.61
CA ASN A 170 -18.29 -1.93 -6.96
C ASN A 170 -17.07 -2.68 -6.42
N ALA A 171 -17.14 -3.24 -5.20
CA ALA A 171 -16.08 -4.05 -4.63
C ALA A 171 -15.84 -5.33 -5.46
N VAL A 172 -16.90 -6.02 -5.86
CA VAL A 172 -16.83 -7.19 -6.77
C VAL A 172 -16.16 -6.82 -8.09
N GLU A 173 -16.55 -5.71 -8.71
CA GLU A 173 -15.94 -5.25 -9.96
C GLU A 173 -14.48 -4.85 -9.78
N LYS A 174 -14.11 -4.22 -8.66
CA LYS A 174 -12.72 -3.93 -8.31
C LYS A 174 -11.89 -5.22 -8.24
N ILE A 175 -12.38 -6.23 -7.51
CA ILE A 175 -11.69 -7.52 -7.38
C ILE A 175 -11.50 -8.17 -8.75
N LYS A 176 -12.55 -8.30 -9.54
CA LYS A 176 -12.50 -8.92 -10.87
C LYS A 176 -11.53 -8.22 -11.82
N ARG A 177 -11.50 -6.88 -11.80
CA ARG A 177 -10.62 -6.10 -12.64
C ARG A 177 -9.15 -6.25 -12.25
N LEU A 178 -8.86 -6.30 -10.95
CA LEU A 178 -7.51 -6.21 -10.43
C LEU A 178 -6.87 -7.57 -10.08
N ARG A 179 -7.64 -8.64 -9.95
CA ARG A 179 -7.15 -9.96 -9.49
C ARG A 179 -6.02 -10.57 -10.31
N ASN A 180 -5.83 -10.14 -11.57
CA ASN A 180 -4.74 -10.64 -12.42
C ASN A 180 -3.39 -9.97 -12.11
N HIS A 181 -3.37 -8.87 -11.34
CA HIS A 181 -2.13 -8.23 -10.93
C HIS A 181 -1.39 -9.08 -9.89
N ALA A 182 -0.14 -9.40 -10.18
CA ALA A 182 0.70 -10.19 -9.29
C ALA A 182 1.00 -9.46 -7.98
N CYS A 183 1.07 -8.14 -8.03
CA CYS A 183 1.45 -7.27 -6.91
C CYS A 183 0.45 -7.24 -5.77
N ILE A 184 -0.85 -7.46 -6.01
CA ILE A 184 -1.84 -7.42 -4.92
C ILE A 184 -1.55 -8.58 -3.95
N ALA A 185 -1.27 -8.22 -2.69
CA ALA A 185 -0.94 -9.18 -1.65
C ALA A 185 -2.05 -9.36 -0.61
N VAL A 186 -2.79 -8.31 -0.29
CA VAL A 186 -3.85 -8.33 0.73
C VAL A 186 -5.00 -7.44 0.28
N TRP A 187 -6.22 -7.92 0.46
CA TRP A 187 -7.44 -7.12 0.39
C TRP A 187 -7.85 -6.71 1.80
N CYS A 188 -8.04 -5.41 2.05
CA CYS A 188 -8.34 -4.90 3.38
C CYS A 188 -9.73 -4.25 3.44
N GLY A 189 -10.51 -4.64 4.44
CA GLY A 189 -11.90 -4.20 4.57
C GLY A 189 -12.06 -2.72 4.92
N ASP A 190 -11.40 -2.28 5.99
CA ASP A 190 -11.56 -0.92 6.53
C ASP A 190 -10.24 -0.40 7.08
N ASN A 191 -10.01 0.90 6.93
CA ASN A 191 -8.92 1.58 7.62
C ASN A 191 -9.26 1.75 9.10
N GLU A 192 -8.44 1.15 9.99
CA GLU A 192 -8.52 1.23 11.45
C GLU A 192 -9.85 0.78 12.09
N GLY A 193 -10.83 0.39 11.31
CA GLY A 193 -12.13 -0.09 11.76
C GLY A 193 -12.46 -1.45 11.18
N TYR A 194 -13.69 -1.88 11.40
CA TYR A 194 -14.27 -3.08 10.77
C TYR A 194 -15.48 -2.66 9.94
N PRO A 195 -15.60 -3.15 8.70
CA PRO A 195 -16.83 -2.93 7.94
C PRO A 195 -18.03 -3.43 8.74
N LEU A 196 -19.07 -2.60 8.88
CA LEU A 196 -20.26 -2.98 9.63
C LEU A 196 -21.02 -4.12 8.93
N PRO A 197 -21.67 -5.01 9.70
CA PRO A 197 -22.52 -6.03 9.10
C PRO A 197 -23.65 -5.42 8.25
N PRO A 198 -23.98 -6.02 7.08
CA PRO A 198 -23.48 -7.30 6.58
C PRO A 198 -22.19 -7.19 5.74
N LEU A 199 -21.67 -5.97 5.52
CA LEU A 199 -20.65 -5.65 4.52
C LEU A 199 -19.33 -6.40 4.76
N ASN A 200 -18.88 -6.53 6.01
CA ASN A 200 -17.64 -7.27 6.31
C ASN A 200 -17.68 -8.70 5.78
N LYS A 201 -18.79 -9.39 6.03
CA LYS A 201 -18.98 -10.75 5.55
C LYS A 201 -19.06 -10.82 4.03
N TRP A 202 -19.75 -9.88 3.39
CA TRP A 202 -19.86 -9.83 1.94
C TRP A 202 -18.51 -9.62 1.28
N LEU A 203 -17.69 -8.69 1.76
CA LEU A 203 -16.35 -8.44 1.23
C LEU A 203 -15.44 -9.66 1.35
N GLU A 204 -15.49 -10.37 2.49
CA GLU A 204 -14.75 -11.61 2.68
C GLU A 204 -15.21 -12.71 1.69
N GLU A 205 -16.52 -12.90 1.55
CA GLU A 205 -17.09 -13.86 0.60
C GLU A 205 -16.75 -13.50 -0.86
N ASP A 206 -16.79 -12.20 -1.21
CA ASP A 206 -16.47 -11.72 -2.54
C ASP A 206 -15.00 -11.91 -2.91
N VAL A 207 -14.09 -11.65 -1.98
CA VAL A 207 -12.65 -11.93 -2.17
C VAL A 207 -12.47 -13.44 -2.40
N ASN A 208 -13.03 -14.28 -1.55
CA ASN A 208 -12.91 -15.73 -1.69
C ASN A 208 -13.46 -16.25 -3.03
N VAL A 209 -14.58 -15.71 -3.49
CA VAL A 209 -15.24 -16.16 -4.72
C VAL A 209 -14.58 -15.60 -5.98
N TYR A 210 -14.33 -14.30 -6.01
CA TYR A 210 -13.91 -13.61 -7.24
C TYR A 210 -12.40 -13.48 -7.40
N ASP A 211 -11.64 -13.55 -6.29
CA ASP A 211 -10.18 -13.66 -6.32
C ASP A 211 -9.68 -15.11 -6.33
N GLY A 212 -10.61 -16.07 -6.22
CA GLY A 212 -10.30 -17.49 -6.26
C GLY A 212 -9.64 -18.04 -5.00
N GLY A 213 -9.69 -17.33 -3.89
CA GLY A 213 -9.05 -17.72 -2.63
C GLY A 213 -7.52 -17.62 -2.67
N ASP A 214 -6.98 -16.87 -3.63
CA ASP A 214 -5.52 -16.71 -3.84
C ASP A 214 -4.90 -15.75 -2.82
N ARG A 215 -5.68 -14.76 -2.36
CA ARG A 215 -5.23 -13.74 -1.42
C ARG A 215 -6.11 -13.65 -0.19
N ALA A 216 -5.49 -13.24 0.93
CA ALA A 216 -6.23 -13.02 2.16
C ALA A 216 -7.10 -11.76 2.09
N TYR A 217 -8.30 -11.86 2.67
CA TYR A 217 -9.06 -10.72 3.13
C TYR A 217 -8.71 -10.43 4.59
N HIS A 218 -8.34 -9.19 4.90
CA HIS A 218 -8.10 -8.70 6.25
C HIS A 218 -9.14 -7.64 6.59
N ALA A 219 -9.94 -7.84 7.63
CA ALA A 219 -11.10 -7.00 7.89
C ALA A 219 -10.74 -5.54 8.23
N ASN A 220 -9.58 -5.32 8.85
CA ASN A 220 -9.14 -4.00 9.28
C ASN A 220 -7.62 -3.83 9.10
N SER A 221 -7.14 -2.60 9.26
CA SER A 221 -5.72 -2.29 9.05
C SER A 221 -4.90 -2.13 10.33
N HIS A 222 -5.43 -2.39 11.53
CA HIS A 222 -4.67 -2.11 12.75
C HIS A 222 -4.69 -3.20 13.83
N SER A 223 -5.49 -4.23 13.69
CA SER A 223 -5.61 -5.36 14.64
C SER A 223 -5.57 -6.71 13.93
N ASP A 224 -5.87 -7.80 14.64
CA ASP A 224 -5.91 -9.16 14.12
C ASP A 224 -4.57 -9.61 13.50
N GLY A 225 -3.50 -9.48 14.27
CA GLY A 225 -2.14 -9.79 13.81
C GLY A 225 -1.33 -8.59 13.39
N LEU A 226 -1.93 -7.41 13.43
CA LEU A 226 -1.26 -6.14 13.18
C LEU A 226 -0.95 -5.44 14.50
N SER A 227 0.11 -4.64 14.52
CA SER A 227 0.57 -3.96 15.74
C SER A 227 0.02 -2.53 15.89
N GLY A 228 -1.02 -2.21 15.14
CA GLY A 228 -1.73 -0.94 15.23
C GLY A 228 -1.29 0.12 14.24
N SER A 229 -1.87 1.32 14.39
CA SER A 229 -1.55 2.53 13.64
C SER A 229 -0.88 3.57 14.53
N GLY A 230 0.00 4.39 13.95
CA GLY A 230 0.77 5.41 14.67
C GLY A 230 1.96 4.85 15.48
N PRO A 231 2.65 5.72 16.23
CA PRO A 231 2.42 7.17 16.32
C PRO A 231 2.90 7.93 15.08
N TRP A 232 2.43 9.17 14.98
CA TRP A 232 2.87 10.14 13.97
C TRP A 232 3.60 11.29 14.67
N MET A 233 4.85 11.05 15.08
CA MET A 233 5.63 12.01 15.89
C MET A 233 7.12 11.92 15.61
N ASN A 234 7.82 13.03 15.80
CA ASN A 234 9.28 13.07 15.74
C ASN A 234 9.86 12.64 17.09
N SER A 235 9.91 11.34 17.31
CA SER A 235 10.49 10.75 18.52
C SER A 235 12.02 10.79 18.48
N HIS A 236 12.66 10.82 19.65
CA HIS A 236 14.11 10.62 19.70
C HIS A 236 14.47 9.27 19.09
N PRO A 237 15.52 9.14 18.26
CA PRO A 237 15.90 7.90 17.59
C PRO A 237 15.94 6.67 18.50
N ASN A 238 16.47 6.79 19.71
CA ASN A 238 16.53 5.70 20.69
C ASN A 238 15.15 5.13 21.08
N TRP A 239 14.08 5.87 20.85
CA TRP A 239 12.72 5.46 21.20
C TRP A 239 12.30 4.18 20.47
N TYR A 240 12.72 3.97 19.22
CA TYR A 240 12.37 2.82 18.42
C TYR A 240 13.07 1.52 18.85
N PHE A 241 14.16 1.61 19.62
CA PHE A 241 14.95 0.48 20.12
C PHE A 241 14.62 0.10 21.56
N THR A 242 13.75 0.84 22.23
CA THR A 242 13.43 0.60 23.64
C THR A 242 12.12 -0.14 23.82
N LYS A 243 12.11 -1.12 24.74
CA LYS A 243 10.88 -1.73 25.24
C LYS A 243 10.17 -0.74 26.15
N ALA A 244 8.97 -0.34 25.79
CA ALA A 244 8.12 0.47 26.65
C ALA A 244 6.64 0.22 26.32
N PRO A 245 5.76 0.36 27.32
CA PRO A 245 4.33 0.37 27.07
C PRO A 245 4.03 1.43 26.03
N TYR A 246 3.33 1.06 25.00
CA TYR A 246 2.92 1.98 23.96
C TYR A 246 1.40 2.04 23.90
N GLY A 247 0.83 3.21 23.67
CA GLY A 247 -0.59 3.57 23.72
C GLY A 247 -1.58 2.48 23.35
N TYR A 248 -2.80 2.59 23.50
CA TYR A 248 -3.82 1.52 23.34
C TYR A 248 -3.70 0.34 24.32
N GLY A 249 -3.00 0.50 25.43
CA GLY A 249 -3.00 -0.42 26.57
C GLY A 249 -2.18 -1.69 26.42
N ALA A 250 -1.39 -1.85 25.36
CA ALA A 250 -0.53 -3.01 25.17
C ALA A 250 0.93 -2.74 25.58
N ASN A 251 1.55 -3.68 26.28
CA ASN A 251 2.99 -3.72 26.50
C ASN A 251 3.69 -4.13 25.20
N ILE A 252 3.93 -3.19 24.32
CA ILE A 252 4.49 -3.45 23.00
C ILE A 252 5.86 -2.82 22.91
N THR A 253 6.82 -3.56 22.37
CA THR A 253 8.09 -3.00 21.89
C THR A 253 7.79 -2.01 20.78
N ARG A 254 8.46 -0.90 20.74
CA ARG A 254 8.16 0.18 19.77
C ARG A 254 8.48 -0.18 18.33
N GLY A 255 9.43 -1.08 18.10
CA GLY A 255 9.73 -1.69 16.80
C GLY A 255 9.11 -3.08 16.63
N TRP A 256 7.85 -3.27 17.01
CA TRP A 256 7.19 -4.57 17.10
C TRP A 256 6.09 -4.76 16.07
N GLY A 257 5.92 -6.00 15.64
CA GLY A 257 4.78 -6.48 14.87
C GLY A 257 4.82 -6.14 13.40
N LEU A 258 3.64 -6.15 12.78
CA LEU A 258 3.38 -5.58 11.47
C LEU A 258 2.65 -4.25 11.67
N ARG A 259 3.37 -3.16 11.46
CA ARG A 259 2.83 -1.82 11.62
C ARG A 259 2.40 -1.27 10.27
N THR A 260 1.10 -1.13 10.07
CA THR A 260 0.51 -0.66 8.80
C THR A 260 0.53 0.84 8.62
N GLU A 261 0.64 1.58 9.73
CA GLU A 261 0.85 3.02 9.73
C GLU A 261 1.76 3.44 10.87
N ILE A 262 2.80 4.15 10.57
CA ILE A 262 3.66 4.83 11.53
C ILE A 262 4.36 5.96 10.81
N GLY A 263 4.51 7.10 11.46
CA GLY A 263 5.07 8.23 10.74
C GLY A 263 5.67 9.29 11.62
N THR A 264 6.13 10.32 10.96
CA THR A 264 6.73 11.50 11.59
C THR A 264 6.26 12.74 10.86
N ALA A 265 6.16 13.86 11.58
CA ALA A 265 6.00 15.13 10.92
C ALA A 265 7.22 15.42 10.05
N VAL A 266 6.98 15.91 8.86
CA VAL A 266 8.02 16.28 7.89
C VAL A 266 7.88 17.73 7.50
N PHE A 267 8.99 18.34 7.10
CA PHE A 267 9.00 19.66 6.55
C PHE A 267 9.75 19.68 5.22
N THR A 268 9.27 20.49 4.31
CA THR A 268 9.78 20.52 2.93
C THR A 268 11.17 21.13 2.83
N THR A 269 11.87 20.91 1.71
CA THR A 269 13.11 21.62 1.38
C THR A 269 12.84 23.09 1.11
N PHE A 270 13.86 23.95 1.23
CA PHE A 270 13.70 25.36 0.94
C PHE A 270 13.33 25.63 -0.53
N GLU A 271 13.88 24.83 -1.45
CA GLU A 271 13.55 24.90 -2.88
C GLU A 271 12.08 24.66 -3.18
N SER A 272 11.45 23.77 -2.42
CA SER A 272 10.00 23.54 -2.54
C SER A 272 9.21 24.60 -1.78
N PHE A 273 9.64 24.97 -0.56
CA PHE A 273 8.94 25.94 0.28
C PHE A 273 8.71 27.28 -0.43
N LYS A 274 9.74 27.82 -1.09
CA LYS A 274 9.65 29.10 -1.80
C LYS A 274 8.68 29.09 -3.00
N LYS A 275 8.23 27.92 -3.45
CA LYS A 275 7.29 27.82 -4.57
C LYS A 275 5.84 28.10 -4.16
N PHE A 276 5.51 27.94 -2.90
CA PHE A 276 4.11 28.07 -2.43
C PHE A 276 3.90 29.07 -1.30
N ILE A 277 4.98 29.56 -0.65
CA ILE A 277 4.91 30.62 0.34
C ILE A 277 5.53 31.91 -0.24
N PRO A 278 4.80 33.05 -0.24
CA PRO A 278 5.35 34.34 -0.64
C PRO A 278 6.56 34.76 0.22
N GLU A 279 7.58 35.35 -0.37
CA GLU A 279 8.83 35.72 0.29
C GLU A 279 8.65 36.51 1.59
N LYS A 280 7.75 37.48 1.61
CA LYS A 280 7.41 38.28 2.81
C LYS A 280 6.91 37.45 4.00
N ASN A 281 6.51 36.20 3.76
CA ASN A 281 5.97 35.27 4.75
C ASN A 281 6.92 34.10 5.06
N TRP A 282 8.14 34.11 4.57
CA TRP A 282 9.05 32.99 4.76
C TRP A 282 9.49 32.81 6.22
N TRP A 283 9.74 33.90 6.91
CA TRP A 283 10.26 33.86 8.29
C TRP A 283 9.90 35.12 9.09
N PRO A 284 9.61 35.01 10.40
CA PRO A 284 9.35 33.80 11.16
C PRO A 284 8.03 33.14 10.78
N ARG A 285 7.73 31.93 11.38
CA ARG A 285 6.44 31.25 11.21
C ARG A 285 5.27 32.23 11.46
N ASN A 286 4.28 32.18 10.59
CA ASN A 286 3.14 33.11 10.60
C ASN A 286 1.88 32.46 10.04
N GLU A 287 0.78 33.20 9.93
CA GLU A 287 -0.51 32.73 9.45
C GLU A 287 -0.48 32.12 8.03
N MET A 288 0.47 32.52 7.17
CA MET A 288 0.59 31.90 5.86
C MET A 288 1.07 30.44 5.96
N TRP A 289 1.93 30.13 6.91
CA TRP A 289 2.34 28.75 7.20
C TRP A 289 1.14 27.91 7.69
N ASN A 290 0.29 28.50 8.55
CA ASN A 290 -0.90 27.83 9.07
C ASN A 290 -1.88 27.45 7.93
N LYS A 291 -1.99 28.27 6.88
CA LYS A 291 -2.81 27.99 5.70
C LYS A 291 -2.32 26.76 4.91
N HIS A 292 -1.05 26.40 5.04
CA HIS A 292 -0.49 25.18 4.48
C HIS A 292 -0.39 24.04 5.50
N PHE A 293 -1.33 24.02 6.44
CA PHE A 293 -1.53 22.98 7.44
C PHE A 293 -0.43 22.88 8.51
N PHE A 294 0.50 23.79 8.58
CA PHE A 294 1.56 23.75 9.58
C PHE A 294 1.15 24.34 10.95
N GLY A 295 -0.03 24.85 11.09
CA GLY A 295 -0.52 25.49 12.33
C GLY A 295 -1.59 24.69 13.08
N ASN A 296 -2.17 23.71 12.46
CA ASN A 296 -3.37 23.06 12.99
C ASN A 296 -3.33 21.55 12.74
N SER A 297 -2.37 20.87 13.33
CA SER A 297 -2.33 19.43 13.25
C SER A 297 -3.15 18.82 14.38
N GLY A 298 -4.11 18.00 14.04
CA GLY A 298 -4.61 16.99 14.95
C GLY A 298 -3.51 15.98 15.27
N GLY A 299 -3.42 15.51 16.48
CA GLY A 299 -2.53 14.43 16.86
C GLY A 299 -1.13 14.83 17.35
N ASN A 300 -0.20 13.90 17.23
CA ASN A 300 1.08 13.94 17.93
C ASN A 300 2.16 14.79 17.25
N ALA A 301 1.91 15.30 16.06
CA ALA A 301 2.85 16.03 15.22
C ALA A 301 2.60 17.55 15.19
N GLY A 302 2.10 18.12 16.29
CA GLY A 302 1.81 19.55 16.38
C GLY A 302 3.01 20.43 16.01
N PRO A 303 2.78 21.55 15.29
CA PRO A 303 3.86 22.40 14.78
C PRO A 303 4.77 22.93 15.86
N ASP A 304 4.27 23.27 17.03
CA ASP A 304 5.10 23.76 18.13
C ASP A 304 6.04 22.67 18.66
N LYS A 305 5.55 21.43 18.75
CA LYS A 305 6.36 20.28 19.13
C LYS A 305 7.43 19.98 18.09
N TYR A 306 7.08 20.06 16.82
CA TYR A 306 8.04 19.87 15.73
C TYR A 306 9.14 20.92 15.73
N PHE A 307 8.78 22.21 15.88
CA PHE A 307 9.76 23.30 16.03
C PHE A 307 10.68 23.07 17.23
N SER A 308 10.09 22.70 18.38
CA SER A 308 10.87 22.42 19.59
C SER A 308 11.84 21.25 19.39
N THR A 309 11.45 20.23 18.66
CA THR A 309 12.33 19.10 18.33
C THR A 309 13.49 19.54 17.44
N VAL A 310 13.22 20.35 16.41
CA VAL A 310 14.27 20.90 15.54
C VAL A 310 15.24 21.76 16.34
N GLU A 311 14.73 22.66 17.19
CA GLU A 311 15.57 23.53 18.01
C GLU A 311 16.37 22.78 19.07
N TYR A 312 15.77 21.75 19.68
CA TYR A 312 16.44 20.91 20.67
C TYR A 312 17.62 20.16 20.07
N ASN A 313 17.41 19.54 18.88
CA ASN A 313 18.44 18.71 18.25
C ASN A 313 19.54 19.54 17.57
N TYR A 314 19.20 20.69 16.96
CA TYR A 314 20.10 21.43 16.07
C TYR A 314 20.24 22.93 16.42
N GLY A 315 19.63 23.36 17.51
CA GLY A 315 19.62 24.75 17.94
C GLY A 315 18.67 25.63 17.11
N LYS A 316 18.46 26.87 17.60
CA LYS A 316 17.56 27.84 16.97
C LYS A 316 17.92 28.08 15.50
N ALA A 317 16.92 28.12 14.65
CA ALA A 317 17.12 28.43 13.25
C ALA A 317 17.37 29.92 13.03
N LYS A 318 18.30 30.26 12.13
CA LYS A 318 18.68 31.61 11.77
C LYS A 318 17.80 32.23 10.67
N GLY A 319 16.89 31.43 10.11
CA GLY A 319 15.97 31.80 9.03
C GLY A 319 15.37 30.55 8.39
N ILE A 320 14.55 30.74 7.36
CA ILE A 320 13.81 29.63 6.73
C ILE A 320 14.72 28.57 6.11
N GLU A 321 15.77 28.95 5.41
CA GLU A 321 16.67 27.99 4.78
C GLU A 321 17.38 27.10 5.81
N ASP A 322 17.88 27.72 6.89
CA ASP A 322 18.49 26.99 8.01
C ASP A 322 17.46 26.10 8.72
N PHE A 323 16.22 26.56 8.87
CA PHE A 323 15.13 25.76 9.43
C PHE A 323 14.83 24.56 8.55
N CYS A 324 14.65 24.74 7.24
CA CYS A 324 14.39 23.63 6.30
C CYS A 324 15.50 22.57 6.39
N ARG A 325 16.76 22.99 6.40
CA ARG A 325 17.92 22.09 6.50
C ARG A 325 17.91 21.28 7.79
N LYS A 326 17.68 21.93 8.93
CA LYS A 326 17.58 21.27 10.24
C LYS A 326 16.39 20.33 10.33
N ALA A 327 15.26 20.73 9.77
CA ALA A 327 14.06 19.91 9.70
C ALA A 327 14.29 18.65 8.86
N GLN A 328 15.00 18.75 7.73
CA GLN A 328 15.37 17.58 6.92
C GLN A 328 16.27 16.60 7.71
N LEU A 329 17.21 17.11 8.53
CA LEU A 329 18.04 16.26 9.38
C LEU A 329 17.19 15.50 10.41
N VAL A 330 16.24 16.19 11.09
CA VAL A 330 15.29 15.52 11.99
C VAL A 330 14.55 14.41 11.29
N ASN A 331 14.05 14.67 10.06
CA ASN A 331 13.33 13.65 9.28
C ASN A 331 14.20 12.43 8.97
N VAL A 332 15.44 12.66 8.52
CA VAL A 332 16.38 11.57 8.20
C VAL A 332 16.66 10.71 9.43
N GLU A 333 16.98 11.32 10.56
CA GLU A 333 17.31 10.58 11.79
C GLU A 333 16.13 9.77 12.32
N VAL A 334 14.93 10.37 12.35
CA VAL A 334 13.74 9.70 12.86
C VAL A 334 13.31 8.57 11.95
N ASN A 335 13.23 8.81 10.64
CA ASN A 335 12.85 7.76 9.69
C ASN A 335 13.86 6.61 9.68
N LYS A 336 15.18 6.93 9.68
CA LYS A 336 16.22 5.92 9.78
C LYS A 336 16.03 5.05 11.03
N ALA A 337 15.90 5.67 12.19
CA ALA A 337 15.72 4.94 13.45
C ALA A 337 14.44 4.12 13.49
N MET A 338 13.37 4.61 12.86
CA MET A 338 12.10 3.90 12.77
C MET A 338 12.27 2.59 11.98
N TYR A 339 12.84 2.65 10.78
CA TYR A 339 13.10 1.43 9.98
C TYR A 339 14.10 0.49 10.66
N GLU A 340 15.21 1.01 11.17
CA GLU A 340 16.24 0.20 11.85
C GLU A 340 15.70 -0.44 13.12
N GLY A 341 14.85 0.26 13.88
CA GLY A 341 14.22 -0.28 15.10
C GLY A 341 13.33 -1.49 14.82
N PHE A 342 12.52 -1.45 13.75
CA PHE A 342 11.73 -2.59 13.32
C PHE A 342 12.61 -3.70 12.72
N GLN A 343 13.61 -3.36 11.91
CA GLN A 343 14.54 -4.34 11.33
C GLN A 343 15.36 -5.07 12.39
N HIS A 344 15.67 -4.43 13.53
CA HIS A 344 16.35 -5.08 14.65
C HIS A 344 15.55 -6.25 15.22
N HIS A 345 14.25 -6.27 15.01
CA HIS A 345 13.33 -7.30 15.47
C HIS A 345 12.84 -8.26 14.38
N ILE A 346 13.48 -8.25 13.20
CA ILE A 346 13.10 -9.14 12.08
C ILE A 346 13.14 -10.60 12.54
N TRP A 347 12.01 -11.26 12.31
CA TRP A 347 11.72 -12.66 12.61
C TRP A 347 11.62 -13.02 14.10
N ASP A 348 11.99 -12.12 15.03
CA ASP A 348 11.72 -12.31 16.46
C ASP A 348 10.28 -11.89 16.77
N ASP A 349 9.99 -10.61 16.65
CA ASP A 349 8.68 -10.03 16.95
C ASP A 349 8.28 -8.88 15.99
N ALA A 350 8.88 -8.79 14.81
CA ALA A 350 8.49 -7.86 13.76
C ALA A 350 8.49 -8.50 12.38
N SER A 351 7.42 -8.28 11.60
CA SER A 351 7.25 -8.76 10.23
C SER A 351 7.13 -7.63 9.19
N GLY A 352 7.02 -6.37 9.62
CA GLY A 352 7.01 -5.26 8.67
C GLY A 352 6.63 -3.90 9.23
N ILE A 353 6.90 -2.90 8.40
CA ILE A 353 6.63 -1.49 8.67
C ILE A 353 6.18 -0.78 7.39
N LEU A 354 5.05 -0.09 7.47
CA LEU A 354 4.56 0.80 6.44
C LEU A 354 4.47 2.22 7.02
N THR A 355 5.23 3.14 6.43
CA THR A 355 5.23 4.54 6.90
C THR A 355 4.05 5.32 6.37
N TRP A 356 3.67 6.35 7.12
CA TRP A 356 2.61 7.28 6.76
C TRP A 356 3.14 8.69 6.58
#